data_a153cac3cae218992515f9ca9ce77b79
#
_entry.id   a153cac3cae218992515f9ca9ce77b79
#
_cell.length_a   1.000
_cell.length_b   1.000
_cell.length_c   1.000
_cell.angle_alpha   90.00
_cell.angle_beta   90.00
_cell.angle_gamma   90.00
#
_symmetry.space_group_name_H-M   'P 1'
#
loop_
_entity.id
_entity.type
_entity.pdbx_description
1 polymer ?
#
loop_
_entity_poly.entity_id
_entity_poly.type
_entity_poly.pdbx_seq_one_letter_code
_entity_poly.pdbx_strand_id
1 'polypeptide(L)'
;MGFLLCQGQAPASAASLKIDFEKDIQPLLKNKCSRCHSGHKRKGGFSIDHRAAFLQDGESGPAVVSGKSATSLLIELATSKDPDERMPSKGKPLTTEEISLLRAWIDQGLTWPEGFSFTQWARAPMAPRKVELPPGEAKENPVDRLVRAYWKNKKPPTQLKQADDRTFARRVWLDLVGILPPVDKLEAFVGNR
;
A
#
# COMPACT_ATOMS: atom_id res chain seq x y z
N MET A 1 -13.61 68.39 20.45
CA MET A 1 -13.56 67.45 19.31
C MET A 1 -12.61 66.33 19.68
N GLY A 2 -13.18 65.24 20.22
CA GLY A 2 -12.41 64.07 20.61
C GLY A 2 -12.50 62.97 19.54
N PHE A 3 -11.39 62.59 18.96
CA PHE A 3 -11.29 61.46 18.05
C PHE A 3 -11.24 60.16 18.86
N LEU A 4 -12.31 59.39 18.78
CA LEU A 4 -12.35 58.02 19.30
C LEU A 4 -11.60 57.13 18.32
N LEU A 5 -10.40 56.65 18.69
CA LEU A 5 -9.69 55.62 17.97
C LEU A 5 -10.33 54.27 18.28
N CYS A 6 -11.06 53.75 17.27
CA CYS A 6 -11.55 52.40 17.32
C CYS A 6 -10.38 51.43 17.11
N GLN A 7 -9.87 50.82 18.18
CA GLN A 7 -8.88 49.77 18.13
C GLN A 7 -9.62 48.47 17.70
N GLY A 8 -9.46 48.11 16.43
CA GLY A 8 -9.89 46.82 15.91
C GLY A 8 -9.07 45.72 16.55
N GLN A 9 -9.67 44.95 17.43
CA GLN A 9 -9.09 43.71 17.94
C GLN A 9 -8.95 42.74 16.77
N ALA A 10 -7.72 42.40 16.43
CA ALA A 10 -7.44 41.28 15.55
C ALA A 10 -8.05 40.00 16.16
N PRO A 11 -8.66 39.13 15.35
CA PRO A 11 -9.20 37.88 15.87
C PRO A 11 -8.08 37.06 16.50
N ALA A 12 -8.34 36.54 17.70
CA ALA A 12 -7.44 35.70 18.45
C ALA A 12 -6.90 34.59 17.54
N SER A 13 -5.58 34.49 17.48
CA SER A 13 -4.87 33.38 16.85
C SER A 13 -5.49 32.08 17.31
N ALA A 14 -6.15 31.37 16.41
CA ALA A 14 -6.60 30.01 16.66
C ALA A 14 -5.33 29.23 17.01
N ALA A 15 -5.21 28.83 18.27
CA ALA A 15 -4.15 27.93 18.73
C ALA A 15 -4.12 26.76 17.74
N SER A 16 -3.00 26.57 17.04
CA SER A 16 -2.90 25.56 15.99
C SER A 16 -3.08 24.19 16.63
N LEU A 17 -4.28 23.65 16.54
CA LEU A 17 -4.57 22.27 16.97
C LEU A 17 -3.57 21.37 16.27
N LYS A 18 -2.72 20.71 17.04
CA LYS A 18 -1.78 19.71 16.51
C LYS A 18 -2.62 18.56 15.94
N ILE A 19 -2.57 18.39 14.65
CA ILE A 19 -3.32 17.34 13.96
C ILE A 19 -2.69 15.98 14.24
N ASP A 20 -3.49 15.03 14.70
CA ASP A 20 -3.11 13.64 14.91
C ASP A 20 -3.52 12.83 13.67
N PHE A 21 -2.53 12.19 13.02
CA PHE A 21 -2.80 11.44 11.80
C PHE A 21 -3.78 10.29 12.03
N GLU A 22 -3.59 9.51 13.12
CA GLU A 22 -4.38 8.29 13.34
C GLU A 22 -5.82 8.61 13.75
N LYS A 23 -6.03 9.68 14.51
CA LYS A 23 -7.34 10.06 15.00
C LYS A 23 -8.13 10.91 14.00
N ASP A 24 -7.45 11.87 13.37
CA ASP A 24 -8.12 12.91 12.60
C ASP A 24 -8.08 12.64 11.08
N ILE A 25 -6.94 12.18 10.56
CA ILE A 25 -6.68 12.12 9.12
C ILE A 25 -6.93 10.72 8.55
N GLN A 26 -6.42 9.69 9.21
CA GLN A 26 -6.56 8.31 8.73
C GLN A 26 -8.03 7.91 8.50
N PRO A 27 -8.97 8.12 9.44
CA PRO A 27 -10.38 7.80 9.22
C PRO A 27 -10.98 8.58 8.05
N LEU A 28 -10.61 9.85 7.92
CA LEU A 28 -11.11 10.72 6.85
C LEU A 28 -10.64 10.20 5.48
N LEU A 29 -9.33 10.00 5.29
CA LEU A 29 -8.77 9.47 4.05
C LEU A 29 -9.33 8.07 3.73
N LYS A 30 -9.46 7.20 4.74
CA LYS A 30 -10.05 5.86 4.58
C LYS A 30 -11.48 5.93 4.07
N ASN A 31 -12.32 6.76 4.66
CA ASN A 31 -13.74 6.81 4.36
C ASN A 31 -14.06 7.57 3.07
N LYS A 32 -13.31 8.64 2.77
CA LYS A 32 -13.61 9.54 1.65
C LYS A 32 -12.78 9.27 0.40
N CYS A 33 -11.53 8.79 0.53
CA CYS A 33 -10.57 8.74 -0.57
C CYS A 33 -10.18 7.31 -0.99
N SER A 34 -10.09 6.36 -0.04
CA SER A 34 -9.50 5.03 -0.28
C SER A 34 -10.20 4.23 -1.37
N ARG A 35 -11.51 4.37 -1.52
CA ARG A 35 -12.29 3.64 -2.52
C ARG A 35 -11.80 3.84 -3.96
N CYS A 36 -11.24 5.02 -4.26
CA CYS A 36 -10.81 5.41 -5.59
C CYS A 36 -9.30 5.59 -5.71
N HIS A 37 -8.60 5.85 -4.60
CA HIS A 37 -7.19 6.25 -4.58
C HIS A 37 -6.32 5.33 -3.72
N SER A 38 -6.71 4.07 -3.53
CA SER A 38 -5.93 3.07 -2.78
C SER A 38 -5.83 1.73 -3.52
N GLY A 39 -4.76 1.01 -3.34
CA GLY A 39 -4.48 -0.28 -3.95
C GLY A 39 -4.26 -0.18 -5.46
N HIS A 40 -5.01 -0.98 -6.20
CA HIS A 40 -4.96 -0.97 -7.67
C HIS A 40 -5.74 0.19 -8.30
N LYS A 41 -6.53 0.91 -7.51
CA LYS A 41 -7.35 2.02 -7.97
C LYS A 41 -6.63 3.34 -7.74
N ARG A 42 -5.92 3.81 -8.75
CA ARG A 42 -5.22 5.10 -8.74
C ARG A 42 -5.85 6.04 -9.75
N LYS A 43 -7.10 6.43 -9.50
CA LYS A 43 -7.78 7.37 -10.40
C LYS A 43 -7.02 8.68 -10.45
N GLY A 44 -6.80 9.19 -11.66
CA GLY A 44 -6.00 10.39 -11.88
C GLY A 44 -4.52 10.23 -11.50
N GLY A 45 -4.00 8.98 -11.41
CA GLY A 45 -2.62 8.72 -10.99
C GLY A 45 -2.35 8.94 -9.49
N PHE A 46 -3.32 9.49 -8.73
CA PHE A 46 -3.16 9.81 -7.32
C PHE A 46 -3.38 8.59 -6.41
N SER A 47 -2.57 8.44 -5.37
CA SER A 47 -2.68 7.37 -4.39
C SER A 47 -2.48 7.86 -2.96
N ILE A 48 -3.31 7.35 -2.05
CA ILE A 48 -3.22 7.60 -0.61
C ILE A 48 -2.52 6.46 0.15
N ASP A 49 -1.93 5.48 -0.55
CA ASP A 49 -1.47 4.26 0.10
C ASP A 49 -0.39 4.50 1.16
N HIS A 50 0.59 5.31 0.84
CA HIS A 50 1.67 5.70 1.74
C HIS A 50 2.16 7.12 1.42
N ARG A 51 2.91 7.72 2.33
CA ARG A 51 3.34 9.12 2.23
C ARG A 51 4.02 9.45 0.89
N ALA A 52 4.94 8.61 0.42
CA ALA A 52 5.63 8.85 -0.85
C ALA A 52 4.67 8.83 -2.05
N ALA A 53 3.69 7.92 -2.08
CA ALA A 53 2.67 7.88 -3.13
C ALA A 53 1.70 9.07 -3.05
N PHE A 54 1.40 9.54 -1.83
CA PHE A 54 0.54 10.71 -1.60
C PHE A 54 1.16 12.02 -2.10
N LEU A 55 2.49 12.12 -2.05
CA LEU A 55 3.26 13.27 -2.53
C LEU A 55 3.72 13.14 -3.99
N GLN A 56 3.46 12.00 -4.62
CA GLN A 56 3.78 11.79 -6.02
C GLN A 56 2.80 12.53 -6.91
N ASP A 57 3.29 13.04 -8.03
CA ASP A 57 2.45 13.72 -9.02
C ASP A 57 1.42 12.76 -9.61
N GLY A 58 0.19 13.24 -9.72
CA GLY A 58 -0.86 12.59 -10.49
C GLY A 58 -0.86 13.03 -11.94
N GLU A 59 -1.89 12.61 -12.69
CA GLU A 59 -2.05 12.98 -14.12
C GLU A 59 -2.21 14.49 -14.32
N SER A 60 -2.72 15.20 -13.31
CA SER A 60 -2.90 16.67 -13.33
C SER A 60 -1.78 17.42 -12.60
N GLY A 61 -0.64 16.76 -12.33
CA GLY A 61 0.48 17.32 -11.57
C GLY A 61 0.38 17.03 -10.07
N PRO A 62 1.09 17.82 -9.23
CA PRO A 62 1.17 17.60 -7.79
C PRO A 62 -0.19 17.78 -7.13
N ALA A 63 -0.76 16.69 -6.64
CA ALA A 63 -2.06 16.72 -5.95
C ALA A 63 -1.97 17.46 -4.60
N VAL A 64 -0.81 17.41 -3.94
CA VAL A 64 -0.60 17.99 -2.62
C VAL A 64 0.79 18.62 -2.51
N VAL A 65 0.86 19.84 -2.01
CA VAL A 65 2.10 20.55 -1.72
C VAL A 65 2.26 20.66 -0.22
N SER A 66 3.27 20.01 0.36
CA SER A 66 3.52 20.02 1.80
C SER A 66 3.73 21.45 2.32
N GLY A 67 3.04 21.79 3.40
CA GLY A 67 3.06 23.13 3.99
C GLY A 67 2.26 24.20 3.23
N LYS A 68 1.52 23.82 2.16
CA LYS A 68 0.81 24.76 1.29
C LYS A 68 -0.59 24.24 0.89
N SER A 69 -1.49 24.16 1.86
CA SER A 69 -2.85 23.68 1.61
C SER A 69 -3.60 24.54 0.59
N ALA A 70 -3.37 25.85 0.56
CA ALA A 70 -4.05 26.79 -0.33
C ALA A 70 -3.77 26.55 -1.82
N THR A 71 -2.61 25.95 -2.16
CA THR A 71 -2.20 25.64 -3.55
C THR A 71 -2.21 24.15 -3.84
N SER A 72 -2.75 23.34 -2.95
CA SER A 72 -2.87 21.89 -3.14
C SER A 72 -4.15 21.56 -3.91
N LEU A 73 -4.02 20.91 -5.08
CA LEU A 73 -5.13 20.49 -5.94
C LEU A 73 -6.17 19.63 -5.17
N LEU A 74 -5.70 18.81 -4.22
CA LEU A 74 -6.59 18.04 -3.35
C LEU A 74 -7.62 18.93 -2.64
N ILE A 75 -7.20 20.07 -2.12
CA ILE A 75 -8.11 21.00 -1.43
C ILE A 75 -8.99 21.73 -2.43
N GLU A 76 -8.48 22.12 -3.58
CA GLU A 76 -9.25 22.72 -4.66
C GLU A 76 -10.40 21.80 -5.07
N LEU A 77 -10.11 20.56 -5.43
CA LEU A 77 -11.10 19.57 -5.82
C LEU A 77 -12.06 19.22 -4.66
N ALA A 78 -11.58 19.14 -3.42
CA ALA A 78 -12.43 18.86 -2.27
C ALA A 78 -13.43 19.99 -1.97
N THR A 79 -13.13 21.24 -2.40
CA THR A 79 -13.97 22.41 -2.19
C THR A 79 -14.73 22.86 -3.44
N SER A 80 -14.50 22.22 -4.60
CA SER A 80 -15.17 22.57 -5.85
C SER A 80 -16.69 22.46 -5.70
N LYS A 81 -17.40 23.43 -6.25
CA LYS A 81 -18.85 23.43 -6.35
C LYS A 81 -19.34 22.68 -7.58
N ASP A 82 -18.44 22.43 -8.54
CA ASP A 82 -18.75 21.67 -9.74
C ASP A 82 -18.81 20.17 -9.40
N PRO A 83 -19.97 19.52 -9.63
CA PRO A 83 -20.15 18.08 -9.36
C PRO A 83 -19.19 17.19 -10.16
N ASP A 84 -18.75 17.63 -11.34
CA ASP A 84 -17.89 16.86 -12.24
C ASP A 84 -16.41 16.92 -11.81
N GLU A 85 -16.01 17.99 -11.14
CA GLU A 85 -14.64 18.16 -10.63
C GLU A 85 -14.50 17.76 -9.16
N ARG A 86 -15.59 17.91 -8.38
CA ARG A 86 -15.53 17.76 -6.94
C ARG A 86 -15.11 16.37 -6.49
N MET A 87 -14.20 16.32 -5.51
CA MET A 87 -13.82 15.09 -4.80
C MET A 87 -14.38 15.07 -3.37
N PRO A 88 -14.93 13.91 -2.93
CA PRO A 88 -15.11 12.68 -3.68
C PRO A 88 -16.21 12.81 -4.76
N SER A 89 -15.96 12.21 -5.92
CA SER A 89 -16.91 12.21 -7.05
C SER A 89 -18.18 11.38 -6.79
N LYS A 90 -18.17 10.56 -5.76
CA LYS A 90 -19.30 9.73 -5.32
C LYS A 90 -19.45 9.79 -3.80
N GLY A 91 -20.70 9.88 -3.35
CA GLY A 91 -21.02 9.96 -1.93
C GLY A 91 -21.16 11.41 -1.43
N LYS A 92 -21.14 11.56 -0.10
CA LYS A 92 -21.28 12.88 0.53
C LYS A 92 -19.98 13.70 0.36
N PRO A 93 -20.08 14.98 0.00
CA PRO A 93 -18.94 15.90 0.02
C PRO A 93 -18.25 15.90 1.38
N LEU A 94 -17.04 16.45 1.43
CA LEU A 94 -16.38 16.74 2.70
C LEU A 94 -17.12 17.89 3.39
N THR A 95 -17.19 17.79 4.73
CA THR A 95 -17.72 18.90 5.55
C THR A 95 -16.66 19.99 5.69
N THR A 96 -17.08 21.16 6.17
CA THR A 96 -16.15 22.28 6.44
C THR A 96 -15.09 21.89 7.45
N GLU A 97 -15.46 21.10 8.46
CA GLU A 97 -14.54 20.57 9.50
C GLU A 97 -13.55 19.61 8.89
N GLU A 98 -13.99 18.66 8.05
CA GLU A 98 -13.12 17.72 7.34
C GLU A 98 -12.11 18.43 6.42
N ILE A 99 -12.54 19.48 5.72
CA ILE A 99 -11.68 20.31 4.90
C ILE A 99 -10.67 21.08 5.76
N SER A 100 -11.11 21.61 6.90
CA SER A 100 -10.24 22.33 7.83
C SER A 100 -9.16 21.44 8.42
N LEU A 101 -9.49 20.18 8.76
CA LEU A 101 -8.53 19.17 9.22
C LEU A 101 -7.49 18.86 8.14
N LEU A 102 -7.92 18.66 6.88
CA LEU A 102 -6.99 18.41 5.78
C LEU A 102 -6.05 19.60 5.54
N ARG A 103 -6.58 20.83 5.56
CA ARG A 103 -5.75 22.02 5.41
C ARG A 103 -4.71 22.13 6.51
N ALA A 104 -5.14 22.01 7.77
CA ALA A 104 -4.24 22.10 8.91
C ALA A 104 -3.17 20.99 8.87
N TRP A 105 -3.53 19.78 8.48
CA TRP A 105 -2.58 18.68 8.34
C TRP A 105 -1.53 18.94 7.25
N ILE A 106 -1.97 19.44 6.07
CA ILE A 106 -1.06 19.78 4.96
C ILE A 106 -0.12 20.90 5.41
N ASP A 107 -0.65 21.95 6.05
CA ASP A 107 0.11 23.13 6.49
C ASP A 107 1.10 22.79 7.61
N GLN A 108 0.80 21.77 8.44
CA GLN A 108 1.70 21.20 9.45
C GLN A 108 2.74 20.22 8.89
N GLY A 109 2.86 20.08 7.55
CA GLY A 109 3.90 19.30 6.92
C GLY A 109 3.56 17.83 6.64
N LEU A 110 2.27 17.46 6.71
CA LEU A 110 1.80 16.11 6.35
C LEU A 110 2.45 15.02 7.24
N THR A 111 2.28 15.12 8.54
CA THR A 111 2.72 14.09 9.47
C THR A 111 2.10 12.74 9.08
N TRP A 112 2.95 11.74 8.87
CA TRP A 112 2.57 10.41 8.45
C TRP A 112 3.36 9.38 9.25
N PRO A 113 2.72 8.41 9.93
CA PRO A 113 3.46 7.42 10.71
C PRO A 113 4.39 6.58 9.84
N GLU A 114 5.58 6.32 10.34
CA GLU A 114 6.54 5.50 9.63
C GLU A 114 5.98 4.08 9.37
N GLY A 115 6.13 3.58 8.16
CA GLY A 115 5.65 2.26 7.77
C GLY A 115 4.14 2.14 7.60
N PHE A 116 3.35 3.18 7.88
CA PHE A 116 1.90 3.13 7.70
C PHE A 116 1.49 3.12 6.23
N SER A 117 0.57 2.21 5.88
CA SER A 117 -0.03 2.11 4.56
C SER A 117 -1.53 1.77 4.66
N PHE A 118 -2.35 2.38 3.79
CA PHE A 118 -3.76 2.03 3.64
C PHE A 118 -3.97 0.69 2.92
N THR A 119 -2.98 0.23 2.19
CA THR A 119 -3.01 -1.09 1.57
C THR A 119 -2.32 -2.10 2.46
N GLN A 120 -2.96 -3.24 2.69
CA GLN A 120 -2.36 -4.37 3.39
C GLN A 120 -1.26 -5.08 2.57
N TRP A 121 -0.94 -4.56 1.40
CA TRP A 121 0.19 -5.03 0.61
C TRP A 121 1.49 -4.45 1.18
N ALA A 122 1.80 -4.81 2.43
CA ALA A 122 3.17 -4.70 2.88
C ALA A 122 4.00 -5.48 1.86
N ARG A 123 4.91 -4.82 1.16
CA ARG A 123 5.93 -5.54 0.39
C ARG A 123 6.56 -6.52 1.37
N ALA A 124 6.44 -7.81 1.07
CA ALA A 124 7.13 -8.80 1.87
C ALA A 124 8.59 -8.36 2.03
N PRO A 125 9.14 -8.41 3.24
CA PRO A 125 10.53 -8.04 3.43
C PRO A 125 11.37 -8.85 2.43
N MET A 126 12.03 -8.17 1.50
CA MET A 126 12.87 -8.81 0.49
C MET A 126 14.15 -9.41 1.10
N ALA A 127 14.48 -9.04 2.34
CA ALA A 127 15.57 -9.67 3.06
C ALA A 127 15.20 -11.12 3.42
N PRO A 128 16.00 -12.11 3.04
CA PRO A 128 15.77 -13.51 3.41
C PRO A 128 15.72 -13.65 4.92
N ARG A 129 14.65 -14.23 5.44
CA ARG A 129 14.58 -14.58 6.87
C ARG A 129 15.47 -15.78 7.13
N LYS A 130 16.31 -15.71 8.16
CA LYS A 130 17.00 -16.89 8.65
C LYS A 130 15.97 -17.82 9.27
N VAL A 131 15.72 -18.94 8.61
CA VAL A 131 14.78 -19.96 9.09
C VAL A 131 15.57 -20.93 9.97
N GLU A 132 15.11 -21.13 11.21
CA GLU A 132 15.62 -22.20 12.06
C GLU A 132 15.14 -23.55 11.52
N LEU A 133 16.10 -24.40 11.17
CA LEU A 133 15.77 -25.72 10.65
C LEU A 133 15.40 -26.68 11.79
N PRO A 134 14.31 -27.44 11.63
CA PRO A 134 13.97 -28.50 12.56
C PRO A 134 15.11 -29.52 12.69
N PRO A 135 15.18 -30.28 13.79
CA PRO A 135 16.17 -31.37 13.96
C PRO A 135 16.15 -32.33 12.77
N GLY A 136 17.32 -32.78 12.33
CA GLY A 136 17.49 -33.69 11.23
C GLY A 136 18.96 -34.04 11.01
N GLU A 137 19.26 -34.96 10.10
CA GLU A 137 20.61 -35.37 9.79
C GLU A 137 21.41 -34.30 9.04
N ALA A 138 22.73 -34.26 9.21
CA ALA A 138 23.58 -33.21 8.62
C ALA A 138 23.55 -33.19 7.07
N LYS A 139 23.30 -34.35 6.44
CA LYS A 139 23.22 -34.51 4.98
C LYS A 139 21.81 -34.41 4.42
N GLU A 140 20.81 -34.24 5.28
CA GLU A 140 19.42 -34.15 4.85
C GLU A 140 19.13 -32.79 4.24
N ASN A 141 18.36 -32.79 3.14
CA ASN A 141 17.95 -31.55 2.49
C ASN A 141 17.14 -30.67 3.46
N PRO A 142 17.50 -29.40 3.64
CA PRO A 142 16.80 -28.47 4.53
C PRO A 142 15.29 -28.37 4.24
N VAL A 143 14.88 -28.48 2.97
CA VAL A 143 13.46 -28.44 2.57
C VAL A 143 12.71 -29.65 3.10
N ASP A 144 13.33 -30.85 3.01
CA ASP A 144 12.69 -32.09 3.50
C ASP A 144 12.51 -32.05 5.02
N ARG A 145 13.46 -31.46 5.76
CA ARG A 145 13.34 -31.25 7.21
C ARG A 145 12.14 -30.34 7.56
N LEU A 146 11.95 -29.25 6.83
CA LEU A 146 10.81 -28.35 7.01
C LEU A 146 9.49 -29.02 6.64
N VAL A 147 9.44 -29.73 5.52
CA VAL A 147 8.25 -30.47 5.07
C VAL A 147 7.87 -31.56 6.05
N ARG A 148 8.85 -32.32 6.54
CA ARG A 148 8.62 -33.37 7.56
C ARG A 148 8.07 -32.76 8.87
N ALA A 149 8.64 -31.67 9.34
CA ALA A 149 8.15 -31.00 10.55
C ALA A 149 6.71 -30.47 10.36
N TYR A 150 6.40 -29.93 9.21
CA TYR A 150 5.05 -29.51 8.86
C TYR A 150 4.06 -30.68 8.88
N TRP A 151 4.42 -31.82 8.30
CA TRP A 151 3.57 -33.00 8.23
C TRP A 151 3.42 -33.74 9.55
N LYS A 152 4.35 -33.60 10.48
CA LYS A 152 4.24 -34.22 11.82
C LYS A 152 2.92 -33.88 12.51
N ASN A 153 2.39 -32.67 12.25
CA ASN A 153 1.15 -32.16 12.82
C ASN A 153 -0.04 -32.15 11.85
N LYS A 154 0.15 -32.68 10.65
CA LYS A 154 -0.88 -32.75 9.60
C LYS A 154 -0.91 -34.17 9.03
N LYS A 155 -2.09 -34.66 8.64
CA LYS A 155 -2.17 -35.95 7.93
C LYS A 155 -1.54 -35.79 6.55
N PRO A 156 -0.34 -36.35 6.30
CA PRO A 156 0.24 -36.34 4.97
C PRO A 156 -0.57 -37.21 4.01
N PRO A 157 -0.45 -37.02 2.70
CA PRO A 157 -0.98 -37.95 1.73
C PRO A 157 -0.43 -39.35 2.02
N THR A 158 -1.29 -40.36 1.97
CA THR A 158 -0.99 -41.72 2.43
C THR A 158 0.16 -42.42 1.68
N GLN A 159 0.50 -41.95 0.49
CA GLN A 159 1.64 -42.41 -0.30
C GLN A 159 2.23 -41.27 -1.13
N LEU A 160 3.43 -40.88 -0.79
CA LEU A 160 4.24 -40.02 -1.65
C LEU A 160 5.00 -40.94 -2.61
N LYS A 161 4.61 -40.93 -3.87
CA LYS A 161 5.38 -41.57 -4.94
C LYS A 161 6.32 -40.55 -5.55
N GLN A 162 7.55 -40.96 -5.81
CA GLN A 162 8.48 -40.15 -6.59
C GLN A 162 7.88 -39.92 -7.98
N ALA A 163 7.95 -38.71 -8.49
CA ALA A 163 7.51 -38.41 -9.83
C ALA A 163 8.40 -39.16 -10.84
N ASP A 164 7.80 -39.66 -11.93
CA ASP A 164 8.57 -40.15 -13.05
C ASP A 164 9.38 -39.01 -13.72
N ASP A 165 10.40 -39.38 -14.46
CA ASP A 165 11.34 -38.43 -15.05
C ASP A 165 10.66 -37.43 -16.00
N ARG A 166 9.65 -37.85 -16.73
CA ARG A 166 8.86 -36.99 -17.63
C ARG A 166 8.06 -35.94 -16.83
N THR A 167 7.39 -36.39 -15.78
CA THR A 167 6.65 -35.48 -14.88
C THR A 167 7.60 -34.55 -14.16
N PHE A 168 8.75 -35.03 -13.69
CA PHE A 168 9.76 -34.22 -13.03
C PHE A 168 10.30 -33.14 -13.98
N ALA A 169 10.76 -33.54 -15.17
CA ALA A 169 11.29 -32.59 -16.15
C ALA A 169 10.28 -31.49 -16.54
N ARG A 170 9.03 -31.86 -16.74
CA ARG A 170 7.97 -30.87 -17.07
C ARG A 170 7.75 -29.87 -15.93
N ARG A 171 7.73 -30.33 -14.67
CA ARG A 171 7.56 -29.46 -13.51
C ARG A 171 8.74 -28.51 -13.34
N VAL A 172 9.96 -29.03 -13.39
CA VAL A 172 11.17 -28.21 -13.29
C VAL A 172 11.24 -27.16 -14.39
N TRP A 173 10.86 -27.55 -15.62
CA TRP A 173 10.85 -26.59 -16.73
C TRP A 173 9.83 -25.48 -16.54
N LEU A 174 8.62 -25.81 -16.10
CA LEU A 174 7.60 -24.82 -15.76
C LEU A 174 8.02 -23.90 -14.63
N ASP A 175 8.64 -24.44 -13.58
CA ASP A 175 9.05 -23.67 -12.41
C ASP A 175 10.24 -22.73 -12.70
N LEU A 176 11.19 -23.16 -13.55
CA LEU A 176 12.39 -22.38 -13.84
C LEU A 176 12.26 -21.48 -15.08
N VAL A 177 11.54 -21.92 -16.09
CA VAL A 177 11.47 -21.25 -17.41
C VAL A 177 10.08 -20.65 -17.67
N GLY A 178 9.06 -21.09 -16.95
CA GLY A 178 7.69 -20.59 -17.08
C GLY A 178 6.91 -21.13 -18.30
N ILE A 179 7.51 -22.05 -19.08
CA ILE A 179 6.89 -22.69 -20.26
C ILE A 179 7.08 -24.21 -20.22
N LEU A 180 6.36 -24.94 -21.05
CA LEU A 180 6.59 -26.39 -21.20
C LEU A 180 7.91 -26.66 -21.93
N PRO A 181 8.63 -27.75 -21.60
CA PRO A 181 9.84 -28.14 -22.31
C PRO A 181 9.52 -28.49 -23.79
N PRO A 182 10.39 -28.12 -24.72
CA PRO A 182 10.33 -28.68 -26.06
C PRO A 182 10.41 -30.20 -26.03
N VAL A 183 9.73 -30.86 -26.97
CA VAL A 183 9.62 -32.32 -26.97
C VAL A 183 10.99 -33.00 -27.05
N ASP A 184 11.86 -32.50 -27.90
CA ASP A 184 13.24 -33.00 -28.06
C ASP A 184 14.05 -32.95 -26.75
N LYS A 185 13.92 -31.87 -25.98
CA LYS A 185 14.58 -31.68 -24.69
C LYS A 185 14.01 -32.63 -23.61
N LEU A 186 12.69 -32.81 -23.64
CA LEU A 186 12.02 -33.74 -22.74
C LEU A 186 12.42 -35.19 -23.00
N GLU A 187 12.41 -35.61 -24.27
CA GLU A 187 12.82 -36.96 -24.66
C GLU A 187 14.31 -37.22 -24.38
N ALA A 188 15.19 -36.26 -24.66
CA ALA A 188 16.60 -36.35 -24.31
C ALA A 188 16.81 -36.52 -22.80
N PHE A 189 16.05 -35.84 -21.96
CA PHE A 189 16.16 -35.98 -20.51
C PHE A 189 15.70 -37.36 -20.05
N VAL A 190 14.57 -37.87 -20.57
CA VAL A 190 14.01 -39.17 -20.19
C VAL A 190 14.88 -40.32 -20.71
N GLY A 191 15.52 -40.15 -21.87
CA GLY A 191 16.37 -41.19 -22.50
C GLY A 191 17.80 -41.24 -21.97
N ASN A 192 18.22 -40.32 -21.14
CA ASN A 192 19.63 -40.18 -20.71
C ASN A 192 19.88 -40.86 -19.35
N ARG A 193 19.39 -42.07 -19.15
CA ARG A 193 19.70 -42.96 -18.00
C ARG A 193 20.75 -43.95 -18.31
#